data_dcac5c8257b690b88b3d85ea6ec8c1bd
#
_entry.id   dcac5c8257b690b88b3d85ea6ec8c1bd
#
_cell.length_a   1.000
_cell.length_b   1.000
_cell.length_c   1.000
_cell.angle_alpha   90.00
_cell.angle_beta   90.00
_cell.angle_gamma   90.00
#
_symmetry.space_group_name_H-M   'P 1'
#
loop_
_entity.id
_entity.type
_entity.pdbx_description
1 polymer ?
#
loop_
_entity_poly.entity_id
_entity_poly.type
_entity_poly.pdbx_seq_one_letter_code
_entity_poly.pdbx_strand_id
1 'polypeptide(L)'
;MTGAGRELDGAVAEGWGGAPGANGSHVNVVLARRGSVTAAAVLSALAHPSPGHTPILVVVGEDETRYEPVWPPTIMVNKATASAELHQTLTWGAAQLGIAQGVLDAVADGLLPATDEVLVLVCVWVNPAASDETAVRRANREAVRKAIGVAIAGRDPDAARGLVARRDQLTSPFYGGELG
;
A
#
# COMPACT_ATOMS: atom_id res chain seq x y z
N MET A 1 24.85 17.59 -10.26
CA MET A 1 25.16 16.30 -9.58
C MET A 1 23.88 15.47 -9.64
N THR A 2 23.79 14.60 -10.61
CA THR A 2 22.66 13.67 -10.78
C THR A 2 22.81 12.61 -9.68
N GLY A 3 22.01 12.71 -8.63
CA GLY A 3 21.87 11.64 -7.65
C GLY A 3 21.50 10.36 -8.40
N ALA A 4 22.28 9.30 -8.21
CA ALA A 4 21.95 7.97 -8.73
C ALA A 4 20.56 7.63 -8.22
N GLY A 5 19.56 7.70 -9.11
CA GLY A 5 18.19 7.34 -8.79
C GLY A 5 18.21 5.90 -8.28
N ARG A 6 17.79 5.71 -7.04
CA ARG A 6 17.65 4.38 -6.46
C ARG A 6 16.82 3.54 -7.42
N GLU A 7 17.23 2.32 -7.63
CA GLU A 7 16.46 1.36 -8.42
C GLU A 7 15.10 1.17 -7.77
N LEU A 8 14.02 1.52 -8.47
CA LEU A 8 12.66 1.38 -7.97
C LEU A 8 12.21 -0.08 -7.92
N ASP A 9 12.79 -0.94 -8.75
CA ASP A 9 12.39 -2.33 -8.83
C ASP A 9 12.70 -3.09 -7.55
N GLY A 10 11.68 -3.76 -7.01
CA GLY A 10 11.79 -4.47 -5.74
C GLY A 10 11.80 -3.58 -4.49
N ALA A 11 11.61 -2.26 -4.64
CA ALA A 11 11.48 -1.37 -3.48
C ALA A 11 10.21 -1.70 -2.69
N VAL A 12 10.38 -1.92 -1.37
CA VAL A 12 9.30 -2.31 -0.46
C VAL A 12 9.25 -1.34 0.71
N ALA A 13 8.05 -0.92 1.06
CA ALA A 13 7.82 -0.11 2.26
C ALA A 13 6.45 -0.36 2.86
N GLU A 14 6.27 0.10 4.07
CA GLU A 14 4.98 0.12 4.75
C GLU A 14 4.57 1.56 5.08
N GLY A 15 3.27 1.77 5.26
CA GLY A 15 2.72 3.03 5.70
C GLY A 15 1.50 2.84 6.56
N TRP A 16 1.38 3.68 7.56
CA TRP A 16 0.17 3.86 8.35
C TRP A 16 -0.44 5.21 8.00
N GLY A 17 -1.77 5.25 7.90
CA GLY A 17 -2.55 6.47 7.71
C GLY A 17 -3.75 6.53 8.65
N GLY A 18 -4.21 7.74 8.89
CA GLY A 18 -5.31 8.03 9.81
C GLY A 18 -4.90 8.05 11.28
N ALA A 19 -5.85 8.47 12.12
CA ALA A 19 -5.70 8.42 13.57
C ALA A 19 -5.64 6.98 14.08
N PRO A 20 -5.01 6.74 15.25
CA PRO A 20 -5.10 5.44 15.91
C PRO A 20 -6.57 5.03 16.13
N GLY A 21 -6.89 3.77 15.84
CA GLY A 21 -8.26 3.23 15.99
C GLY A 21 -8.72 2.43 14.77
N ALA A 22 -9.99 2.03 14.79
CA ALA A 22 -10.53 1.10 13.80
C ALA A 22 -10.54 1.64 12.36
N ASN A 23 -10.66 2.95 12.17
CA ASN A 23 -10.71 3.56 10.83
C ASN A 23 -9.33 3.91 10.25
N GLY A 24 -8.23 3.63 10.97
CA GLY A 24 -6.89 3.71 10.44
C GLY A 24 -6.59 2.57 9.45
N SER A 25 -5.58 2.74 8.63
CA SER A 25 -5.19 1.76 7.63
C SER A 25 -3.68 1.51 7.63
N HIS A 26 -3.31 0.28 7.37
CA HIS A 26 -1.94 -0.14 7.18
C HIS A 26 -1.75 -0.76 5.80
N VAL A 27 -0.75 -0.28 5.08
CA VAL A 27 -0.42 -0.80 3.75
C VAL A 27 1.03 -1.27 3.68
N ASN A 28 1.27 -2.29 2.83
CA ASN A 28 2.60 -2.58 2.32
C ASN A 28 2.59 -2.27 0.82
N VAL A 29 3.61 -1.55 0.35
CA VAL A 29 3.77 -1.20 -1.06
C VAL A 29 4.98 -1.91 -1.62
N VAL A 30 4.85 -2.47 -2.81
CA VAL A 30 5.96 -2.97 -3.63
C VAL A 30 5.95 -2.21 -4.95
N LEU A 31 7.08 -1.64 -5.33
CA LEU A 31 7.27 -1.02 -6.63
C LEU A 31 8.00 -2.02 -7.55
N ALA A 32 7.51 -2.16 -8.76
CA ALA A 32 8.08 -3.10 -9.73
C ALA A 32 8.25 -2.41 -11.10
N ARG A 33 9.41 -2.58 -11.72
CA ARG A 33 9.64 -2.09 -13.09
C ARG A 33 9.00 -3.04 -14.09
N ARG A 34 8.29 -2.52 -15.07
CA ARG A 34 7.72 -3.32 -16.15
C ARG A 34 8.80 -4.19 -16.81
N GLY A 35 8.50 -5.45 -17.00
CA GLY A 35 9.44 -6.42 -17.59
C GLY A 35 10.45 -7.03 -16.60
N SER A 36 10.45 -6.63 -15.33
CA SER A 36 11.30 -7.22 -14.30
C SER A 36 10.70 -8.51 -13.73
N VAL A 37 11.54 -9.25 -12.99
CA VAL A 37 11.11 -10.44 -12.22
C VAL A 37 10.10 -10.03 -11.14
N THR A 38 10.29 -8.87 -10.51
CA THR A 38 9.36 -8.33 -9.52
C THR A 38 7.99 -8.06 -10.15
N ALA A 39 7.95 -7.45 -11.34
CA ALA A 39 6.69 -7.21 -12.06
C ALA A 39 5.99 -8.52 -12.44
N ALA A 40 6.74 -9.54 -12.87
CA ALA A 40 6.18 -10.85 -13.17
C ALA A 40 5.55 -11.50 -11.93
N ALA A 41 6.18 -11.38 -10.76
CA ALA A 41 5.64 -11.87 -9.50
C ALA A 41 4.35 -11.12 -9.09
N VAL A 42 4.32 -9.79 -9.25
CA VAL A 42 3.14 -8.96 -8.96
C VAL A 42 1.97 -9.33 -9.87
N LEU A 43 2.20 -9.50 -11.16
CA LEU A 43 1.17 -9.92 -12.12
C LEU A 43 0.71 -11.37 -11.87
N SER A 44 1.61 -12.24 -11.44
CA SER A 44 1.26 -13.61 -11.04
C SER A 44 0.32 -13.61 -9.83
N ALA A 45 0.53 -12.72 -8.86
CA ALA A 45 -0.38 -12.58 -7.72
C ALA A 45 -1.80 -12.16 -8.17
N LEU A 46 -1.92 -11.29 -9.18
CA LEU A 46 -3.22 -10.92 -9.76
C LEU A 46 -3.93 -12.11 -10.42
N ALA A 47 -3.18 -12.99 -11.08
CA ALA A 47 -3.73 -14.15 -11.78
C ALA A 47 -4.06 -15.35 -10.86
N HIS A 48 -3.54 -15.37 -9.65
CA HIS A 48 -3.69 -16.50 -8.72
C HIS A 48 -4.22 -16.03 -7.35
N PRO A 49 -5.50 -15.63 -7.27
CA PRO A 49 -6.10 -15.22 -6.01
C PRO A 49 -6.11 -16.38 -5.00
N SER A 50 -5.84 -16.06 -3.74
CA SER A 50 -5.99 -16.98 -2.61
C SER A 50 -7.33 -16.76 -1.91
N PRO A 51 -7.93 -17.79 -1.30
CA PRO A 51 -9.18 -17.63 -0.54
C PRO A 51 -9.06 -16.49 0.50
N GLY A 52 -10.00 -15.54 0.46
CA GLY A 52 -10.02 -14.38 1.35
C GLY A 52 -9.04 -13.24 0.99
N HIS A 53 -8.22 -13.42 -0.03
CA HIS A 53 -7.24 -12.42 -0.50
C HIS A 53 -7.40 -12.23 -2.00
N THR A 54 -8.24 -11.27 -2.39
CA THR A 54 -8.58 -11.04 -3.80
C THR A 54 -7.77 -9.87 -4.34
N PRO A 55 -6.86 -10.10 -5.29
CA PRO A 55 -6.18 -9.03 -5.99
C PRO A 55 -7.12 -8.40 -7.03
N ILE A 56 -7.12 -7.08 -7.10
CA ILE A 56 -7.85 -6.31 -8.10
C ILE A 56 -6.97 -5.22 -8.70
N LEU A 57 -7.23 -4.88 -9.96
CA LEU A 57 -6.67 -3.66 -10.56
C LEU A 57 -7.43 -2.46 -9.99
N VAL A 58 -6.70 -1.48 -9.47
CA VAL A 58 -7.30 -0.26 -8.91
C VAL A 58 -7.81 0.62 -10.05
N VAL A 59 -9.09 0.93 -9.99
CA VAL A 59 -9.78 1.75 -10.99
C VAL A 59 -10.46 2.95 -10.34
N VAL A 60 -10.69 4.00 -11.11
CA VAL A 60 -11.46 5.18 -10.74
C VAL A 60 -12.47 5.50 -11.83
N GLY A 61 -13.60 6.07 -11.49
CA GLY A 61 -14.63 6.40 -12.46
C GLY A 61 -15.91 6.91 -11.83
N GLU A 62 -16.89 7.19 -12.67
CA GLU A 62 -18.19 7.74 -12.24
C GLU A 62 -19.20 6.62 -11.93
N ASP A 63 -19.12 5.51 -12.67
CA ASP A 63 -20.02 4.37 -12.54
C ASP A 63 -19.38 3.09 -13.12
N GLU A 64 -20.11 1.98 -13.10
CA GLU A 64 -19.66 0.64 -13.56
C GLU A 64 -19.33 0.56 -15.05
N THR A 65 -19.71 1.55 -15.85
CA THR A 65 -19.49 1.60 -17.30
C THR A 65 -18.48 2.64 -17.73
N ARG A 66 -18.14 3.59 -16.85
CA ARG A 66 -17.25 4.73 -17.08
C ARG A 66 -16.16 4.77 -16.02
N TYR A 67 -15.20 3.89 -16.14
CA TYR A 67 -14.04 3.82 -15.25
C TYR A 67 -12.76 3.58 -16.03
N GLU A 68 -11.63 3.92 -15.42
CA GLU A 68 -10.31 3.72 -15.98
C GLU A 68 -9.31 3.26 -14.90
N PRO A 69 -8.26 2.51 -15.28
CA PRO A 69 -7.19 2.15 -14.35
C PRO A 69 -6.41 3.38 -13.90
N VAL A 70 -5.97 3.36 -12.66
CA VAL A 70 -5.03 4.36 -12.15
C VAL A 70 -3.65 4.18 -12.79
N TRP A 71 -2.99 5.28 -13.09
CA TRP A 71 -1.62 5.30 -13.61
C TRP A 71 -0.65 5.88 -12.58
N PRO A 72 0.48 5.17 -12.32
CA PRO A 72 0.89 3.86 -12.85
C PRO A 72 -0.08 2.74 -12.45
N PRO A 73 -0.13 1.63 -13.24
CA PRO A 73 -1.02 0.51 -12.96
C PRO A 73 -0.81 0.00 -11.54
N THR A 74 -1.88 -0.04 -10.77
CA THR A 74 -1.85 -0.36 -9.34
C THR A 74 -2.72 -1.58 -9.07
N ILE A 75 -2.15 -2.57 -8.39
CA ILE A 75 -2.84 -3.77 -7.93
C ILE A 75 -3.02 -3.65 -6.43
N MET A 76 -4.24 -3.86 -5.96
CA MET A 76 -4.57 -3.90 -4.54
C MET A 76 -4.88 -5.34 -4.13
N VAL A 77 -4.38 -5.77 -2.95
CA VAL A 77 -4.71 -7.04 -2.31
C VAL A 77 -5.08 -6.78 -0.85
N ASN A 78 -6.23 -7.29 -0.41
CA ASN A 78 -6.61 -7.20 1.00
C ASN A 78 -5.83 -8.22 1.86
N LYS A 79 -5.32 -7.78 3.02
CA LYS A 79 -4.63 -8.65 3.99
C LYS A 79 -5.57 -9.32 5.00
N ALA A 80 -6.79 -8.84 5.12
CA ALA A 80 -7.83 -9.41 5.98
C ALA A 80 -9.03 -9.82 5.13
N THR A 81 -9.59 -10.99 5.37
CA THR A 81 -10.81 -11.44 4.68
C THR A 81 -11.97 -10.50 5.01
N ALA A 82 -12.55 -9.89 3.97
CA ALA A 82 -13.71 -9.01 4.10
C ALA A 82 -15.00 -9.85 4.01
N SER A 83 -15.48 -10.36 5.14
CA SER A 83 -16.66 -11.23 5.21
C SER A 83 -17.97 -10.48 5.48
N ALA A 84 -17.93 -9.40 6.27
CA ALA A 84 -19.10 -8.58 6.56
C ALA A 84 -19.34 -7.57 5.42
N GLU A 85 -20.60 -7.27 5.09
CA GLU A 85 -20.99 -6.36 4.02
C GLU A 85 -20.33 -4.98 4.15
N LEU A 86 -20.38 -4.37 5.32
CA LEU A 86 -19.72 -3.08 5.56
C LEU A 86 -18.21 -3.18 5.35
N HIS A 87 -17.57 -4.26 5.82
CA HIS A 87 -16.13 -4.45 5.63
C HIS A 87 -15.77 -4.64 4.15
N GLN A 88 -16.65 -5.27 3.35
CA GLN A 88 -16.50 -5.35 1.90
C GLN A 88 -16.60 -3.96 1.25
N THR A 89 -17.62 -3.17 1.61
CA THR A 89 -17.80 -1.80 1.13
C THR A 89 -16.59 -0.93 1.47
N LEU A 90 -16.08 -1.01 2.70
CA LEU A 90 -14.91 -0.25 3.12
C LEU A 90 -13.65 -0.69 2.38
N THR A 91 -13.47 -1.98 2.17
CA THR A 91 -12.28 -2.55 1.51
C THR A 91 -12.28 -2.26 0.01
N TRP A 92 -13.37 -2.62 -0.68
CA TRP A 92 -13.44 -2.56 -2.14
C TRP A 92 -13.88 -1.20 -2.68
N GLY A 93 -14.50 -0.36 -1.85
CA GLY A 93 -14.90 1.01 -2.17
C GLY A 93 -13.96 2.05 -1.58
N ALA A 94 -14.12 2.35 -0.30
CA ALA A 94 -13.43 3.46 0.37
C ALA A 94 -11.88 3.29 0.33
N ALA A 95 -11.35 2.11 0.66
CA ALA A 95 -9.91 1.87 0.65
C ALA A 95 -9.35 1.89 -0.77
N GLN A 96 -10.03 1.27 -1.76
CA GLN A 96 -9.60 1.32 -3.16
C GLN A 96 -9.49 2.77 -3.65
N LEU A 97 -10.50 3.61 -3.41
CA LEU A 97 -10.45 5.02 -3.80
C LEU A 97 -9.33 5.78 -3.08
N GLY A 98 -9.12 5.51 -1.80
CA GLY A 98 -8.01 6.09 -1.05
C GLY A 98 -6.65 5.69 -1.62
N ILE A 99 -6.46 4.42 -1.97
CA ILE A 99 -5.25 3.90 -2.63
C ILE A 99 -5.03 4.62 -3.97
N ALA A 100 -6.05 4.71 -4.81
CA ALA A 100 -5.99 5.43 -6.08
C ALA A 100 -5.50 6.87 -5.88
N GLN A 101 -6.12 7.60 -4.95
CA GLN A 101 -5.75 8.97 -4.63
C GLN A 101 -4.31 9.09 -4.10
N GLY A 102 -3.86 8.15 -3.25
CA GLY A 102 -2.49 8.14 -2.72
C GLY A 102 -1.42 7.88 -3.77
N VAL A 103 -1.71 7.03 -4.76
CA VAL A 103 -0.84 6.81 -5.93
C VAL A 103 -0.79 8.07 -6.79
N LEU A 104 -1.92 8.69 -7.09
CA LEU A 104 -1.98 9.93 -7.86
C LEU A 104 -1.31 11.11 -7.15
N ASP A 105 -1.39 11.19 -5.82
CA ASP A 105 -0.61 12.16 -5.04
C ASP A 105 0.90 11.92 -5.23
N ALA A 106 1.36 10.68 -5.23
CA ALA A 106 2.78 10.37 -5.45
C ALA A 106 3.23 10.73 -6.88
N VAL A 107 2.35 10.62 -7.87
CA VAL A 107 2.62 11.10 -9.24
C VAL A 107 2.68 12.63 -9.26
N ALA A 108 1.73 13.31 -8.64
CA ALA A 108 1.70 14.77 -8.56
C ALA A 108 2.92 15.36 -7.84
N ASP A 109 3.45 14.64 -6.84
CA ASP A 109 4.68 14.99 -6.12
C ASP A 109 5.96 14.67 -6.92
N GLY A 110 5.84 14.06 -8.11
CA GLY A 110 6.99 13.64 -8.94
C GLY A 110 7.75 12.42 -8.42
N LEU A 111 7.15 11.66 -7.49
CA LEU A 111 7.74 10.44 -6.94
C LEU A 111 7.60 9.25 -7.89
N LEU A 112 6.48 9.17 -8.61
CA LEU A 112 6.20 8.12 -9.59
C LEU A 112 5.92 8.73 -10.97
N PRO A 113 6.30 8.05 -12.08
CA PRO A 113 5.90 8.46 -13.41
C PRO A 113 4.42 8.12 -13.65
N ALA A 114 3.71 8.96 -14.43
CA ALA A 114 2.35 8.68 -14.92
C ALA A 114 2.38 7.79 -16.17
N THR A 115 3.05 6.65 -16.09
CA THR A 115 3.24 5.72 -17.21
C THR A 115 3.05 4.27 -16.75
N ASP A 116 3.06 3.33 -17.69
CA ASP A 116 3.00 1.90 -17.41
C ASP A 116 4.39 1.25 -17.18
N GLU A 117 5.44 2.05 -17.06
CA GLU A 117 6.79 1.55 -16.79
C GLU A 117 6.98 1.03 -15.37
N VAL A 118 6.11 1.45 -14.45
CA VAL A 118 6.10 1.02 -13.06
C VAL A 118 4.75 0.38 -12.73
N LEU A 119 4.80 -0.74 -12.02
CA LEU A 119 3.64 -1.37 -11.40
C LEU A 119 3.69 -1.13 -9.89
N VAL A 120 2.57 -0.83 -9.29
CA VAL A 120 2.43 -0.65 -7.84
C VAL A 120 1.57 -1.77 -7.28
N LEU A 121 2.10 -2.55 -6.34
CA LEU A 121 1.31 -3.48 -5.54
C LEU A 121 1.06 -2.85 -4.16
N VAL A 122 -0.18 -2.85 -3.73
CA VAL A 122 -0.61 -2.37 -2.41
C VAL A 122 -1.33 -3.50 -1.68
N CYS A 123 -0.68 -4.06 -0.66
CA CYS A 123 -1.33 -4.97 0.26
C CYS A 123 -1.94 -4.16 1.41
N VAL A 124 -3.26 -4.10 1.50
CA VAL A 124 -3.99 -3.25 2.42
C VAL A 124 -4.62 -4.03 3.57
N TRP A 125 -4.51 -3.50 4.79
CA TRP A 125 -5.28 -3.96 5.93
C TRP A 125 -6.29 -2.89 6.33
N VAL A 126 -7.57 -3.24 6.22
CA VAL A 126 -8.70 -2.49 6.76
C VAL A 126 -9.20 -3.22 7.98
N ASN A 127 -9.32 -2.53 9.10
CA ASN A 127 -9.78 -3.14 10.34
C ASN A 127 -11.22 -3.66 10.18
N PRO A 128 -11.52 -4.92 10.55
CA PRO A 128 -12.90 -5.44 10.50
C PRO A 128 -13.92 -4.65 11.34
N ALA A 129 -13.46 -3.88 12.33
CA ALA A 129 -14.30 -2.98 13.14
C ALA A 129 -14.38 -1.55 12.58
N ALA A 130 -13.81 -1.28 11.40
CA ALA A 130 -13.95 0.02 10.74
C ALA A 130 -15.41 0.29 10.36
N SER A 131 -15.83 1.57 10.42
CA SER A 131 -17.23 1.95 10.23
C SER A 131 -17.43 3.28 9.48
N ASP A 132 -16.36 4.02 9.19
CA ASP A 132 -16.41 5.34 8.54
C ASP A 132 -15.66 5.29 7.20
N GLU A 133 -16.42 5.31 6.10
CA GLU A 133 -15.88 5.28 4.74
C GLU A 133 -14.96 6.47 4.44
N THR A 134 -15.31 7.66 4.90
CA THR A 134 -14.53 8.87 4.68
C THR A 134 -13.18 8.79 5.41
N ALA A 135 -13.18 8.32 6.65
CA ALA A 135 -11.97 8.14 7.43
C ALA A 135 -11.09 7.04 6.82
N VAL A 136 -11.65 5.89 6.45
CA VAL A 136 -10.92 4.78 5.79
C VAL A 136 -10.31 5.22 4.47
N ARG A 137 -11.06 5.95 3.63
CA ARG A 137 -10.53 6.51 2.37
C ARG A 137 -9.34 7.44 2.61
N ARG A 138 -9.48 8.39 3.55
CA ARG A 138 -8.39 9.32 3.89
C ARG A 138 -7.17 8.59 4.46
N ALA A 139 -7.38 7.62 5.34
CA ALA A 139 -6.32 6.82 5.94
C ALA A 139 -5.52 6.05 4.87
N ASN A 140 -6.21 5.43 3.90
CA ASN A 140 -5.54 4.72 2.81
C ASN A 140 -4.77 5.66 1.88
N ARG A 141 -5.32 6.84 1.54
CA ARG A 141 -4.61 7.86 0.76
C ARG A 141 -3.30 8.28 1.42
N GLU A 142 -3.36 8.59 2.71
CA GLU A 142 -2.19 8.97 3.50
C GLU A 142 -1.16 7.83 3.58
N ALA A 143 -1.61 6.61 3.92
CA ALA A 143 -0.76 5.44 4.08
C ALA A 143 0.00 5.10 2.79
N VAL A 144 -0.69 5.09 1.64
CA VAL A 144 -0.09 4.77 0.34
C VAL A 144 0.92 5.81 -0.09
N ARG A 145 0.56 7.11 -0.04
CA ARG A 145 1.48 8.20 -0.39
C ARG A 145 2.76 8.14 0.47
N LYS A 146 2.61 7.91 1.77
CA LYS A 146 3.73 7.77 2.71
C LYS A 146 4.58 6.55 2.39
N ALA A 147 3.97 5.38 2.17
CA ALA A 147 4.69 4.16 1.85
C ALA A 147 5.49 4.28 0.54
N ILE A 148 4.90 4.88 -0.51
CA ILE A 148 5.61 5.14 -1.78
C ILE A 148 6.81 6.06 -1.53
N GLY A 149 6.65 7.16 -0.78
CA GLY A 149 7.75 8.05 -0.44
C GLY A 149 8.90 7.33 0.28
N VAL A 150 8.57 6.47 1.25
CA VAL A 150 9.57 5.65 1.97
C VAL A 150 10.24 4.63 1.05
N ALA A 151 9.48 3.97 0.16
CA ALA A 151 10.03 3.01 -0.80
C ALA A 151 11.07 3.66 -1.72
N ILE A 152 10.80 4.86 -2.19
CA ILE A 152 11.68 5.62 -3.10
C ILE A 152 12.89 6.19 -2.35
N ALA A 153 12.68 6.84 -1.21
CA ALA A 153 13.77 7.40 -0.40
C ALA A 153 14.72 6.32 0.12
N GLY A 154 14.17 5.14 0.38
CA GLY A 154 14.88 4.05 1.01
C GLY A 154 15.07 4.25 2.52
N ARG A 155 15.54 3.20 3.16
CA ARG A 155 15.82 3.23 4.59
C ARG A 155 17.23 3.77 4.84
N ASP A 156 17.33 4.68 5.79
CA ASP A 156 18.63 5.14 6.28
C ASP A 156 19.40 3.96 6.91
N PRO A 157 20.64 3.68 6.44
CA PRO A 157 21.48 2.62 7.02
C PRO A 157 21.76 2.83 8.52
N ASP A 158 21.83 4.07 9.00
CA ASP A 158 22.04 4.36 10.42
C ASP A 158 20.82 4.02 11.25
N ALA A 159 19.62 4.27 10.74
CA ALA A 159 18.39 3.81 11.38
C ALA A 159 18.31 2.27 11.48
N ALA A 160 18.78 1.56 10.45
CA ALA A 160 18.84 0.10 10.48
C ALA A 160 19.86 -0.41 11.52
N ARG A 161 21.05 0.20 11.60
CA ARG A 161 22.05 -0.09 12.65
C ARG A 161 21.53 0.19 14.05
N GLY A 162 20.77 1.28 14.22
CA GLY A 162 20.12 1.61 15.48
C GLY A 162 19.11 0.54 15.95
N LEU A 163 18.38 -0.10 15.03
CA LEU A 163 17.49 -1.23 15.37
C LEU A 163 18.30 -2.44 15.85
N VAL A 164 19.41 -2.76 15.18
CA VAL A 164 20.29 -3.87 15.59
C VAL A 164 20.84 -3.63 17.00
N ALA A 165 21.29 -2.40 17.30
CA ALA A 165 21.86 -2.06 18.59
C ALA A 165 20.88 -2.20 19.77
N ARG A 166 19.58 -2.00 19.52
CA ARG A 166 18.52 -2.08 20.55
C ARG A 166 17.55 -3.24 20.35
N ARG A 167 17.95 -4.30 19.64
CA ARG A 167 17.05 -5.40 19.24
C ARG A 167 16.32 -6.06 20.41
N ASP A 168 16.98 -6.17 21.55
CA ASP A 168 16.43 -6.79 22.74
C ASP A 168 15.44 -5.88 23.52
N GLN A 169 15.35 -4.59 23.11
CA GLN A 169 14.44 -3.59 23.66
C GLN A 169 13.28 -3.28 22.72
N LEU A 170 13.24 -3.93 21.54
CA LEU A 170 12.20 -3.68 20.54
C LEU A 170 10.88 -4.31 21.00
N THR A 171 9.79 -3.60 20.76
CA THR A 171 8.44 -4.09 20.95
C THR A 171 7.59 -3.88 19.68
N SER A 172 6.41 -4.40 19.68
CA SER A 172 5.42 -4.24 18.61
C SER A 172 4.11 -3.74 19.20
N PRO A 173 3.34 -2.89 18.51
CA PRO A 173 2.02 -2.45 18.96
C PRO A 173 1.03 -3.62 19.15
N PHE A 174 1.35 -4.80 18.63
CA PHE A 174 0.54 -6.02 18.76
C PHE A 174 1.11 -7.02 19.78
N TYR A 175 2.24 -6.70 20.43
CA TYR A 175 2.84 -7.55 21.45
C TYR A 175 2.37 -7.12 22.84
N GLY A 176 1.68 -8.02 23.53
CA GLY A 176 1.16 -7.78 24.88
C GLY A 176 1.95 -8.49 26.00
N GLY A 177 3.12 -9.10 25.68
CA GLY A 177 3.99 -9.75 26.65
C GLY A 177 5.01 -8.78 27.26
N GLU A 178 5.74 -9.26 28.27
CA GLU A 178 6.86 -8.54 28.85
C GLU A 178 8.14 -8.76 28.01
N LEU A 179 9.00 -7.73 27.99
CA LEU A 179 10.36 -7.89 27.46
C LEU A 179 11.19 -8.59 28.54
N GLY A 180 11.74 -9.77 28.22
CA GLY A 180 12.56 -10.58 29.11
C GLY A 180 13.91 -9.93 29.48
#